data_975c8528bacd8ff866597c2c2badf893
#
_entry.id   975c8528bacd8ff866597c2c2badf893
#
_cell.length_a   1.000
_cell.length_b   1.000
_cell.length_c   1.000
_cell.angle_alpha   90.00
_cell.angle_beta   90.00
_cell.angle_gamma   90.00
#
_symmetry.space_group_name_H-M   'P 1'
#
loop_
_entity.id
_entity.type
_entity.pdbx_description
1 polymer ?
#
loop_
_entity_poly.entity_id
_entity_poly.type
_entity_poly.pdbx_seq_one_letter_code
_entity_poly.pdbx_strand_id
1 'polypeptide(L)'
;MLAHAQNHNFDPPWDTPPKSAVMFTVPGVDNVPDLFGDINDPQLVVFFGGNQFMVIDELIAAFKKAYPMYKRIFVETLPPGILAKQIEGGTLTIGNMRIDLKPDVYTAGKNRIDQTPEWFSRTEVYAKNKLAIMVQKGNPKNIKGLADLGKSEVRISMPNPAWEGIGKRIEEAYVKAGGEELKKMIMDTKVKDSTTYLTQIHHRQTPMRILYNQSDAAPVWYTEVYYQKMIGHPVEMIEIPAKENIEAISVAGMLKAAPHKKAAKDFMDFMVSAKGKAVYKKYGFITK
;
A
#
# COMPACT_ATOMS: atom_id res chain seq x y z
N MET A 1 -21.38 12.05 19.05
CA MET A 1 -20.32 11.58 18.13
C MET A 1 -20.94 11.59 16.75
N LEU A 2 -20.62 12.61 15.94
CA LEU A 2 -21.03 12.66 14.55
C LEU A 2 -20.17 11.63 13.82
N ALA A 3 -20.78 10.53 13.38
CA ALA A 3 -20.17 9.65 12.41
C ALA A 3 -19.81 10.51 11.19
N HIS A 4 -18.53 10.61 10.87
CA HIS A 4 -18.12 11.12 9.58
C HIS A 4 -18.71 10.16 8.55
N ALA A 5 -19.74 10.62 7.85
CA ALA A 5 -20.25 9.92 6.69
C ALA A 5 -19.05 9.76 5.74
N GLN A 6 -18.56 8.53 5.60
CA GLN A 6 -17.66 8.19 4.52
C GLN A 6 -18.40 8.59 3.25
N ASN A 7 -17.80 9.44 2.44
CA ASN A 7 -18.31 9.71 1.10
C ASN A 7 -18.36 8.37 0.37
N HIS A 8 -19.55 7.78 0.32
CA HIS A 8 -19.76 6.55 -0.42
C HIS A 8 -19.61 6.88 -1.91
N ASN A 9 -18.78 6.11 -2.60
CA ASN A 9 -18.58 6.22 -4.05
C ASN A 9 -19.86 5.91 -4.86
N PHE A 10 -20.98 5.72 -4.18
CA PHE A 10 -22.28 5.33 -4.73
C PHE A 10 -23.34 6.42 -4.65
N ASP A 11 -22.99 7.61 -4.14
CA ASP A 11 -23.92 8.73 -4.15
C ASP A 11 -24.27 9.09 -5.59
N PRO A 12 -25.57 9.22 -5.92
CA PRO A 12 -25.97 9.60 -7.25
C PRO A 12 -25.32 10.93 -7.67
N PRO A 13 -24.87 11.06 -8.92
CA PRO A 13 -24.17 12.28 -9.38
C PRO A 13 -24.97 13.58 -9.24
N TRP A 14 -26.29 13.49 -9.12
CA TRP A 14 -27.19 14.64 -8.94
C TRP A 14 -27.34 15.09 -7.49
N ASP A 15 -26.90 14.31 -6.51
CA ASP A 15 -26.95 14.67 -5.09
C ASP A 15 -25.74 15.47 -4.64
N THR A 16 -24.66 15.46 -5.44
CA THR A 16 -23.43 16.20 -5.18
C THR A 16 -23.00 16.96 -6.44
N PRO A 17 -22.35 18.14 -6.31
CA PRO A 17 -21.74 18.78 -7.45
C PRO A 17 -20.80 17.82 -8.20
N PRO A 18 -20.75 17.84 -9.53
CA PRO A 18 -19.84 17.02 -10.30
C PRO A 18 -18.41 17.20 -9.78
N LYS A 19 -17.81 16.13 -9.29
CA LYS A 19 -16.40 16.12 -8.93
C LYS A 19 -15.62 15.75 -10.19
N SER A 20 -14.61 16.54 -10.53
CA SER A 20 -13.63 16.17 -11.56
C SER A 20 -12.72 15.01 -11.12
N ALA A 21 -13.04 14.35 -10.01
CA ALA A 21 -12.25 13.32 -9.38
C ALA A 21 -12.94 11.96 -9.50
N VAL A 22 -12.20 10.97 -9.94
CA VAL A 22 -12.60 9.57 -9.93
C VAL A 22 -12.06 8.92 -8.67
N MET A 23 -12.96 8.23 -7.92
CA MET A 23 -12.58 7.33 -6.84
C MET A 23 -13.10 5.94 -7.20
N PHE A 24 -12.18 5.02 -7.44
CA PHE A 24 -12.50 3.67 -7.92
C PHE A 24 -11.62 2.65 -7.22
N THR A 25 -12.20 1.53 -6.79
CA THR A 25 -11.48 0.40 -6.18
C THR A 25 -11.56 -0.83 -7.08
N VAL A 26 -10.52 -1.66 -7.07
CA VAL A 26 -10.56 -2.95 -7.76
C VAL A 26 -11.51 -3.87 -7.01
N PRO A 27 -12.52 -4.47 -7.66
CA PRO A 27 -13.49 -5.34 -7.01
C PRO A 27 -12.83 -6.50 -6.26
N GLY A 28 -13.30 -6.75 -5.04
CA GLY A 28 -12.85 -7.87 -4.20
C GLY A 28 -11.53 -7.63 -3.45
N VAL A 29 -10.93 -6.43 -3.55
CA VAL A 29 -9.70 -6.10 -2.81
C VAL A 29 -10.03 -5.46 -1.46
N ASP A 30 -10.67 -4.30 -1.46
CA ASP A 30 -11.09 -3.57 -0.27
C ASP A 30 -12.03 -2.40 -0.62
N ASN A 31 -12.29 -1.51 0.34
CA ASN A 31 -13.13 -0.32 0.17
C ASN A 31 -12.33 0.96 -0.06
N VAL A 32 -11.01 0.85 -0.28
CA VAL A 32 -10.13 2.00 -0.47
C VAL A 32 -9.91 2.23 -1.95
N PRO A 33 -9.97 3.47 -2.46
CA PRO A 33 -9.74 3.75 -3.86
C PRO A 33 -8.36 3.29 -4.33
N ASP A 34 -8.33 2.57 -5.45
CA ASP A 34 -7.12 2.27 -6.21
C ASP A 34 -6.79 3.38 -7.21
N LEU A 35 -7.84 4.04 -7.70
CA LEU A 35 -7.78 5.18 -8.60
C LEU A 35 -8.39 6.38 -7.89
N PHE A 36 -7.69 7.49 -7.90
CA PHE A 36 -8.06 8.67 -7.14
C PHE A 36 -7.75 9.95 -7.93
N GLY A 37 -8.67 10.91 -7.96
CA GLY A 37 -8.45 12.23 -8.52
C GLY A 37 -8.96 12.41 -9.96
N ASP A 38 -8.36 13.33 -10.70
CA ASP A 38 -8.80 13.76 -12.03
C ASP A 38 -8.18 12.88 -13.12
N ILE A 39 -9.01 12.06 -13.77
CA ILE A 39 -8.59 11.15 -14.85
C ILE A 39 -8.61 11.81 -16.24
N ASN A 40 -9.30 12.96 -16.42
CA ASN A 40 -9.51 13.55 -17.73
C ASN A 40 -8.32 14.39 -18.21
N ASP A 41 -7.89 15.32 -17.36
CA ASP A 41 -6.85 16.29 -17.71
C ASP A 41 -5.98 16.59 -16.48
N PRO A 42 -5.24 15.61 -15.96
CA PRO A 42 -4.39 15.80 -14.80
C PRO A 42 -3.18 16.67 -15.13
N GLN A 43 -2.79 17.51 -14.18
CA GLN A 43 -1.56 18.31 -14.23
C GLN A 43 -0.38 17.56 -13.58
N LEU A 44 -0.67 16.46 -12.91
CA LEU A 44 0.28 15.55 -12.29
C LEU A 44 -0.34 14.16 -12.20
N VAL A 45 0.40 13.15 -12.61
CA VAL A 45 0.03 11.73 -12.49
C VAL A 45 1.04 11.01 -11.62
N VAL A 46 0.58 10.37 -10.54
CA VAL A 46 1.46 9.65 -9.62
C VAL A 46 1.01 8.21 -9.45
N PHE A 47 1.90 7.27 -9.73
CA PHE A 47 1.71 5.85 -9.48
C PHE A 47 2.34 5.47 -8.14
N PHE A 48 1.51 5.23 -7.14
CA PHE A 48 1.96 4.83 -5.80
C PHE A 48 1.89 3.32 -5.59
N GLY A 49 2.94 2.77 -4.98
CA GLY A 49 2.85 1.42 -4.44
C GLY A 49 1.66 1.29 -3.48
N GLY A 50 0.90 0.20 -3.58
CA GLY A 50 -0.40 0.05 -2.94
C GLY A 50 -0.43 0.25 -1.42
N ASN A 51 0.71 0.05 -0.73
CA ASN A 51 0.83 0.32 0.71
C ASN A 51 0.86 1.82 1.08
N GLN A 52 0.68 2.72 0.09
CA GLN A 52 0.64 4.18 0.30
C GLN A 52 -0.80 4.72 0.39
N PHE A 53 -1.81 3.88 0.14
CA PHE A 53 -3.22 4.31 0.04
C PHE A 53 -3.67 5.20 1.20
N MET A 54 -3.24 4.92 2.44
CA MET A 54 -3.66 5.64 3.64
C MET A 54 -3.19 7.09 3.71
N VAL A 55 -2.13 7.45 2.99
CA VAL A 55 -1.58 8.81 3.03
C VAL A 55 -2.10 9.71 1.90
N ILE A 56 -2.72 9.14 0.86
CA ILE A 56 -2.98 9.84 -0.41
C ILE A 56 -3.82 11.09 -0.21
N ASP A 57 -4.96 11.00 0.48
CA ASP A 57 -5.85 12.13 0.68
C ASP A 57 -5.13 13.32 1.32
N GLU A 58 -4.44 13.07 2.43
CA GLU A 58 -3.75 14.13 3.17
C GLU A 58 -2.51 14.64 2.45
N LEU A 59 -1.75 13.73 1.80
CA LEU A 59 -0.56 14.08 1.04
C LEU A 59 -0.92 14.99 -0.15
N ILE A 60 -1.94 14.62 -0.91
CA ILE A 60 -2.41 15.41 -2.06
C ILE A 60 -3.02 16.74 -1.61
N ALA A 61 -3.80 16.75 -0.54
CA ALA A 61 -4.34 17.99 0.03
C ALA A 61 -3.22 18.95 0.50
N ALA A 62 -2.21 18.40 1.20
CA ALA A 62 -1.06 19.19 1.65
C ALA A 62 -0.20 19.69 0.49
N PHE A 63 -0.02 18.88 -0.56
CA PHE A 63 0.67 19.31 -1.79
C PHE A 63 -0.08 20.43 -2.49
N LYS A 64 -1.39 20.30 -2.73
CA LYS A 64 -2.23 21.35 -3.33
C LYS A 64 -2.20 22.65 -2.53
N LYS A 65 -2.13 22.56 -1.19
CA LYS A 65 -1.97 23.75 -0.35
C LYS A 65 -0.61 24.42 -0.52
N ALA A 66 0.46 23.65 -0.71
CA ALA A 66 1.81 24.17 -0.93
C ALA A 66 2.01 24.70 -2.36
N TYR A 67 1.33 24.10 -3.34
CA TYR A 67 1.41 24.38 -4.77
C TYR A 67 0.01 24.56 -5.37
N PRO A 68 -0.66 25.70 -5.12
CA PRO A 68 -2.08 25.89 -5.48
C PRO A 68 -2.38 25.87 -6.98
N MET A 69 -1.35 25.97 -7.83
CA MET A 69 -1.50 25.84 -9.28
C MET A 69 -1.86 24.41 -9.74
N TYR A 70 -1.53 23.38 -8.96
CA TYR A 70 -1.84 21.99 -9.31
C TYR A 70 -3.17 21.57 -8.68
N LYS A 71 -4.27 21.81 -9.40
CA LYS A 71 -5.63 21.50 -8.93
C LYS A 71 -6.08 20.11 -9.33
N ARG A 72 -5.66 19.64 -10.51
CA ARG A 72 -6.04 18.36 -11.10
C ARG A 72 -4.87 17.39 -10.99
N ILE A 73 -5.01 16.39 -10.15
CA ILE A 73 -4.00 15.37 -9.88
C ILE A 73 -4.68 14.02 -9.98
N PHE A 74 -4.05 13.08 -10.65
CA PHE A 74 -4.48 11.68 -10.71
C PHE A 74 -3.48 10.78 -10.00
N VAL A 75 -3.99 9.83 -9.23
CA VAL A 75 -3.18 8.89 -8.45
C VAL A 75 -3.71 7.47 -8.62
N GLU A 76 -2.81 6.52 -8.77
CA GLU A 76 -3.07 5.09 -8.66
C GLU A 76 -2.32 4.50 -7.48
N THR A 77 -2.95 3.56 -6.73
CA THR A 77 -2.36 2.90 -5.55
C THR A 77 -2.39 1.38 -5.72
N LEU A 78 -1.75 0.87 -6.75
CA LEU A 78 -1.74 -0.54 -7.12
C LEU A 78 -0.41 -1.24 -6.72
N PRO A 79 -0.37 -2.58 -6.76
CA PRO A 79 0.88 -3.31 -6.60
C PRO A 79 1.97 -2.78 -7.54
N PRO A 80 3.19 -2.52 -7.04
CA PRO A 80 4.25 -1.92 -7.86
C PRO A 80 4.57 -2.70 -9.15
N GLY A 81 4.39 -4.02 -9.15
CA GLY A 81 4.56 -4.83 -10.34
C GLY A 81 3.50 -4.59 -11.43
N ILE A 82 2.25 -4.29 -11.03
CA ILE A 82 1.19 -3.92 -11.97
C ILE A 82 1.47 -2.54 -12.56
N LEU A 83 1.83 -1.56 -11.72
CA LEU A 83 2.19 -0.22 -12.16
C LEU A 83 3.40 -0.24 -13.12
N ALA A 84 4.41 -1.08 -12.85
CA ALA A 84 5.54 -1.23 -13.75
C ALA A 84 5.11 -1.76 -15.13
N LYS A 85 4.26 -2.80 -15.17
CA LYS A 85 3.70 -3.31 -16.44
C LYS A 85 2.87 -2.26 -17.17
N GLN A 86 2.14 -1.43 -16.45
CA GLN A 86 1.40 -0.30 -17.03
C GLN A 86 2.34 0.74 -17.63
N ILE A 87 3.46 1.06 -16.98
CA ILE A 87 4.48 1.97 -17.52
C ILE A 87 5.08 1.40 -18.81
N GLU A 88 5.43 0.11 -18.84
CA GLU A 88 6.00 -0.58 -19.99
C GLU A 88 4.99 -0.70 -21.14
N GLY A 89 3.78 -1.16 -20.83
CA GLY A 89 2.71 -1.41 -21.80
C GLY A 89 1.91 -0.18 -22.19
N GLY A 90 2.05 0.93 -21.47
CA GLY A 90 1.38 2.21 -21.72
C GLY A 90 -0.09 2.24 -21.31
N THR A 91 -0.64 1.18 -20.71
CA THR A 91 -2.06 1.11 -20.36
C THR A 91 -2.33 0.18 -19.16
N LEU A 92 -3.37 0.51 -18.39
CA LEU A 92 -4.02 -0.37 -17.42
C LEU A 92 -5.45 -0.67 -17.90
N THR A 93 -5.82 -1.95 -17.90
CA THR A 93 -7.19 -2.36 -18.21
C THR A 93 -7.81 -3.03 -16.99
N ILE A 94 -8.97 -2.54 -16.55
CA ILE A 94 -9.75 -3.09 -15.44
C ILE A 94 -11.18 -3.34 -15.96
N GLY A 95 -11.53 -4.59 -16.21
CA GLY A 95 -12.79 -4.92 -16.89
C GLY A 95 -12.87 -4.27 -18.27
N ASN A 96 -13.87 -3.43 -18.48
CA ASN A 96 -14.05 -2.66 -19.73
C ASN A 96 -13.40 -1.27 -19.68
N MET A 97 -12.78 -0.88 -18.56
CA MET A 97 -12.12 0.40 -18.43
C MET A 97 -10.66 0.30 -18.84
N ARG A 98 -10.22 1.24 -19.66
CA ARG A 98 -8.82 1.39 -20.05
C ARG A 98 -8.29 2.76 -19.65
N ILE A 99 -7.11 2.79 -19.05
CA ILE A 99 -6.43 3.99 -18.56
C ILE A 99 -5.07 4.07 -19.26
N ASP A 100 -4.87 5.10 -20.05
CA ASP A 100 -3.65 5.34 -20.84
C ASP A 100 -2.80 6.49 -20.26
N LEU A 101 -3.10 6.95 -19.05
CA LEU A 101 -2.34 8.01 -18.40
C LEU A 101 -0.92 7.54 -18.12
N LYS A 102 0.04 8.37 -18.56
CA LYS A 102 1.47 8.15 -18.28
C LYS A 102 1.84 8.81 -16.96
N PRO A 103 2.53 8.10 -16.07
CA PRO A 103 2.92 8.69 -14.80
C PRO A 103 4.06 9.70 -14.96
N ASP A 104 4.02 10.72 -14.11
CA ASP A 104 5.12 11.65 -13.90
C ASP A 104 6.08 11.13 -12.84
N VAL A 105 5.50 10.54 -11.78
CA VAL A 105 6.23 9.96 -10.66
C VAL A 105 5.72 8.54 -10.39
N TYR A 106 6.65 7.63 -10.19
CA TYR A 106 6.38 6.25 -9.77
C TYR A 106 7.04 5.97 -8.43
N THR A 107 6.31 5.36 -7.49
CA THR A 107 6.86 4.99 -6.18
C THR A 107 6.83 3.48 -5.97
N ALA A 108 7.93 2.95 -5.46
CA ALA A 108 8.07 1.54 -5.16
C ALA A 108 9.10 1.29 -4.06
N GLY A 109 9.25 0.05 -3.65
CA GLY A 109 10.40 -0.37 -2.85
C GLY A 109 11.72 -0.19 -3.63
N LYS A 110 12.80 0.15 -2.91
CA LYS A 110 14.12 0.42 -3.50
C LYS A 110 14.55 -0.65 -4.51
N ASN A 111 14.39 -1.94 -4.16
CA ASN A 111 14.78 -3.03 -5.06
C ASN A 111 14.07 -3.00 -6.41
N ARG A 112 12.83 -2.51 -6.47
CA ARG A 112 12.09 -2.38 -7.73
C ARG A 112 12.61 -1.20 -8.56
N ILE A 113 12.86 -0.07 -7.92
CA ILE A 113 13.42 1.12 -8.60
C ILE A 113 14.82 0.83 -9.15
N ASP A 114 15.65 0.11 -8.40
CA ASP A 114 17.01 -0.26 -8.81
C ASP A 114 17.04 -1.24 -10.01
N GLN A 115 15.93 -1.92 -10.34
CA GLN A 115 15.83 -2.80 -11.50
C GLN A 115 15.64 -2.06 -12.84
N THR A 116 15.20 -0.80 -12.79
CA THR A 116 14.88 0.01 -13.98
C THR A 116 15.43 1.44 -13.84
N PRO A 117 16.73 1.61 -13.52
CA PRO A 117 17.31 2.93 -13.27
C PRO A 117 17.23 3.85 -14.50
N GLU A 118 17.19 3.24 -15.70
CA GLU A 118 17.09 3.96 -16.98
C GLU A 118 15.76 4.69 -17.14
N TRP A 119 14.71 4.33 -16.39
CA TRP A 119 13.40 5.02 -16.47
C TRP A 119 13.43 6.41 -15.84
N PHE A 120 14.32 6.64 -14.88
CA PHE A 120 14.26 7.80 -14.00
C PHE A 120 15.29 8.86 -14.33
N SER A 121 14.86 10.13 -14.27
CA SER A 121 15.74 11.29 -14.29
C SER A 121 16.20 11.70 -12.89
N ARG A 122 15.44 11.31 -11.85
CA ARG A 122 15.72 11.57 -10.43
C ARG A 122 15.04 10.51 -9.57
N THR A 123 15.69 10.09 -8.50
CA THR A 123 15.10 9.22 -7.47
C THR A 123 15.35 9.79 -6.08
N GLU A 124 14.37 9.61 -5.16
CA GLU A 124 14.46 10.08 -3.77
C GLU A 124 13.93 9.01 -2.81
N VAL A 125 14.66 8.77 -1.74
CA VAL A 125 14.15 8.00 -0.59
C VAL A 125 13.29 8.93 0.25
N TYR A 126 12.01 8.61 0.40
CA TYR A 126 11.07 9.47 1.13
C TYR A 126 10.57 8.87 2.45
N ALA A 127 10.54 7.55 2.56
CA ALA A 127 10.06 6.85 3.75
C ALA A 127 10.67 5.46 3.88
N LYS A 128 10.54 4.88 5.06
CA LYS A 128 10.79 3.47 5.32
C LYS A 128 9.60 2.86 6.06
N ASN A 129 9.49 1.55 5.99
CA ASN A 129 8.46 0.78 6.68
C ASN A 129 9.07 -0.49 7.29
N LYS A 130 8.39 -1.10 8.23
CA LYS A 130 8.74 -2.39 8.82
C LYS A 130 7.53 -3.31 8.82
N LEU A 131 7.71 -4.58 9.15
CA LEU A 131 6.62 -5.54 9.30
C LEU A 131 6.03 -5.47 10.71
N ALA A 132 4.76 -5.86 10.82
CA ALA A 132 4.07 -6.15 12.07
C ALA A 132 3.07 -7.29 11.83
N ILE A 133 2.54 -7.88 12.90
CA ILE A 133 1.46 -8.87 12.79
C ILE A 133 0.16 -8.19 13.22
N MET A 134 -0.84 -8.20 12.34
CA MET A 134 -2.20 -7.80 12.66
C MET A 134 -2.95 -9.01 13.22
N VAL A 135 -3.66 -8.79 14.33
CA VAL A 135 -4.55 -9.78 14.93
C VAL A 135 -5.89 -9.12 15.26
N GLN A 136 -6.90 -9.92 15.53
CA GLN A 136 -8.19 -9.43 16.03
C GLN A 136 -8.01 -8.80 17.41
N LYS A 137 -8.90 -7.87 17.76
CA LYS A 137 -8.93 -7.22 19.08
C LYS A 137 -9.00 -8.28 20.19
N GLY A 138 -8.19 -8.11 21.23
CA GLY A 138 -8.04 -9.05 22.32
C GLY A 138 -7.13 -10.23 22.02
N ASN A 139 -6.57 -10.32 20.82
CA ASN A 139 -5.62 -11.36 20.42
C ASN A 139 -6.05 -12.78 20.86
N PRO A 140 -7.18 -13.32 20.39
CA PRO A 140 -7.78 -14.56 20.91
C PRO A 140 -6.88 -15.79 20.82
N LYS A 141 -5.91 -15.78 19.89
CA LYS A 141 -4.94 -16.86 19.69
C LYS A 141 -3.64 -16.65 20.46
N ASN A 142 -3.55 -15.60 21.29
CA ASN A 142 -2.37 -15.28 22.09
C ASN A 142 -1.06 -15.28 21.26
N ILE A 143 -1.11 -14.66 20.08
CA ILE A 143 0.05 -14.51 19.19
C ILE A 143 1.04 -13.54 19.80
N LYS A 144 2.30 -13.93 19.95
CA LYS A 144 3.36 -13.11 20.55
C LYS A 144 4.47 -12.76 19.54
N GLY A 145 4.52 -13.45 18.39
CA GLY A 145 5.54 -13.23 17.38
C GLY A 145 5.32 -14.14 16.17
N LEU A 146 6.28 -14.07 15.23
CA LEU A 146 6.21 -14.82 13.97
C LEU A 146 6.21 -16.34 14.18
N ALA A 147 6.91 -16.84 15.21
CA ALA A 147 6.94 -18.27 15.50
C ALA A 147 5.56 -18.86 15.81
N ASP A 148 4.67 -18.08 16.45
CA ASP A 148 3.31 -18.52 16.76
C ASP A 148 2.44 -18.75 15.51
N LEU A 149 2.81 -18.16 14.38
CA LEU A 149 2.12 -18.35 13.10
C LEU A 149 2.31 -19.77 12.56
N GLY A 150 3.34 -20.49 13.00
CA GLY A 150 3.57 -21.88 12.67
C GLY A 150 2.60 -22.86 13.33
N LYS A 151 1.84 -22.44 14.36
CA LYS A 151 0.86 -23.31 15.07
C LYS A 151 -0.27 -23.73 14.13
N SER A 152 -0.68 -25.01 14.22
CA SER A 152 -1.71 -25.59 13.35
C SER A 152 -3.07 -24.91 13.46
N GLU A 153 -3.46 -24.49 14.68
CA GLU A 153 -4.74 -23.87 15.00
C GLU A 153 -4.82 -22.38 14.63
N VAL A 154 -3.75 -21.75 14.15
CA VAL A 154 -3.72 -20.34 13.75
C VAL A 154 -3.96 -20.22 12.25
N ARG A 155 -5.05 -19.58 11.86
CA ARG A 155 -5.33 -19.26 10.46
C ARG A 155 -4.64 -17.97 10.07
N ILE A 156 -3.88 -17.99 8.97
CA ILE A 156 -3.08 -16.87 8.51
C ILE A 156 -3.65 -16.31 7.20
N SER A 157 -3.63 -14.99 7.04
CA SER A 157 -3.66 -14.34 5.74
C SER A 157 -2.31 -13.72 5.47
N MET A 158 -1.76 -13.97 4.29
CA MET A 158 -0.44 -13.51 3.92
C MET A 158 -0.41 -12.93 2.51
N PRO A 159 0.25 -11.78 2.30
CA PRO A 159 0.57 -11.30 0.96
C PRO A 159 1.31 -12.34 0.13
N ASN A 160 0.86 -12.58 -1.09
CA ASN A 160 1.42 -13.63 -1.94
C ASN A 160 2.82 -13.25 -2.47
N PRO A 161 3.88 -13.99 -2.13
CA PRO A 161 5.25 -13.68 -2.57
C PRO A 161 5.47 -13.84 -4.07
N ALA A 162 4.56 -14.49 -4.80
CA ALA A 162 4.67 -14.68 -6.25
C ALA A 162 4.57 -13.35 -7.02
N TRP A 163 3.82 -12.37 -6.49
CA TRP A 163 3.66 -11.07 -7.16
C TRP A 163 3.77 -9.86 -6.24
N GLU A 164 3.78 -10.05 -4.91
CA GLU A 164 3.87 -8.97 -3.94
C GLU A 164 5.22 -8.96 -3.21
N GLY A 165 5.93 -7.85 -3.31
CA GLY A 165 7.25 -7.70 -2.68
C GLY A 165 7.22 -7.84 -1.15
N ILE A 166 6.12 -7.48 -0.50
CA ILE A 166 5.95 -7.69 0.95
C ILE A 166 5.92 -9.19 1.30
N GLY A 167 5.30 -10.03 0.47
CA GLY A 167 5.28 -11.48 0.70
C GLY A 167 6.68 -12.06 0.85
N LYS A 168 7.60 -11.68 -0.04
CA LYS A 168 9.02 -12.09 0.05
C LYS A 168 9.69 -11.59 1.32
N ARG A 169 9.38 -10.38 1.77
CA ARG A 169 9.92 -9.83 3.03
C ARG A 169 9.41 -10.58 4.26
N ILE A 170 8.16 -11.03 4.20
CA ILE A 170 7.58 -11.84 5.28
C ILE A 170 8.25 -13.21 5.32
N GLU A 171 8.51 -13.86 4.18
CA GLU A 171 9.28 -15.11 4.13
C GLU A 171 10.68 -14.95 4.73
N GLU A 172 11.39 -13.85 4.40
CA GLU A 172 12.69 -13.52 5.01
C GLU A 172 12.57 -13.37 6.54
N ALA A 173 11.48 -12.76 7.02
CA ALA A 173 11.23 -12.60 8.46
C ALA A 173 10.92 -13.95 9.15
N TYR A 174 10.21 -14.86 8.50
CA TYR A 174 9.98 -16.22 9.01
C TYR A 174 11.31 -16.97 9.18
N VAL A 175 12.20 -16.85 8.19
CA VAL A 175 13.55 -17.47 8.29
C VAL A 175 14.34 -16.89 9.46
N LYS A 176 14.27 -15.59 9.70
CA LYS A 176 14.93 -14.97 10.86
C LYS A 176 14.34 -15.40 12.20
N ALA A 177 13.03 -15.64 12.27
CA ALA A 177 12.32 -15.98 13.50
C ALA A 177 12.41 -17.47 13.89
N GLY A 178 12.45 -18.38 12.90
CA GLY A 178 12.42 -19.82 13.18
C GLY A 178 13.04 -20.68 12.08
N GLY A 179 13.93 -20.12 11.28
CA GLY A 179 14.64 -20.84 10.22
C GLY A 179 13.77 -21.21 9.02
N GLU A 180 14.36 -21.97 8.09
CA GLU A 180 13.64 -22.49 6.92
C GLU A 180 12.48 -23.42 7.32
N GLU A 181 12.54 -24.04 8.49
CA GLU A 181 11.47 -24.92 9.01
C GLU A 181 10.19 -24.13 9.27
N LEU A 182 10.26 -22.97 9.92
CA LEU A 182 9.09 -22.11 10.15
C LEU A 182 8.50 -21.61 8.84
N LYS A 183 9.35 -21.16 7.92
CA LYS A 183 8.91 -20.73 6.58
C LYS A 183 8.20 -21.88 5.85
N LYS A 184 8.79 -23.07 5.81
CA LYS A 184 8.22 -24.26 5.15
C LYS A 184 6.90 -24.66 5.80
N MET A 185 6.81 -24.64 7.14
CA MET A 185 5.58 -24.91 7.85
C MET A 185 4.46 -24.00 7.39
N ILE A 186 4.71 -22.67 7.33
CA ILE A 186 3.69 -21.67 7.00
C ILE A 186 3.38 -21.66 5.50
N MET A 187 4.40 -21.72 4.64
CA MET A 187 4.25 -21.49 3.20
C MET A 187 3.94 -22.77 2.40
N ASP A 188 4.32 -23.94 2.92
CA ASP A 188 4.06 -25.20 2.24
C ASP A 188 2.94 -25.99 2.95
N THR A 189 3.15 -26.33 4.23
CA THR A 189 2.22 -27.20 4.95
C THR A 189 0.88 -26.50 5.16
N LYS A 190 0.88 -25.33 5.78
CA LYS A 190 -0.35 -24.60 6.09
C LYS A 190 -1.07 -24.04 4.86
N VAL A 191 -0.35 -23.79 3.77
CA VAL A 191 -0.98 -23.44 2.48
C VAL A 191 -1.73 -24.64 1.91
N LYS A 192 -1.13 -25.84 1.93
CA LYS A 192 -1.80 -27.11 1.51
C LYS A 192 -3.02 -27.42 2.36
N ASP A 193 -2.93 -27.18 3.66
CA ASP A 193 -4.01 -27.40 4.62
C ASP A 193 -5.05 -26.27 4.62
N SER A 194 -4.90 -25.27 3.74
CA SER A 194 -5.80 -24.10 3.64
C SER A 194 -5.90 -23.27 4.92
N THR A 195 -4.92 -23.39 5.84
CA THR A 195 -4.82 -22.57 7.05
C THR A 195 -3.90 -21.37 6.88
N THR A 196 -3.16 -21.28 5.76
CA THR A 196 -2.54 -20.06 5.25
C THR A 196 -3.18 -19.66 3.94
N TYR A 197 -3.85 -18.51 3.92
CA TYR A 197 -4.42 -17.92 2.71
C TYR A 197 -3.42 -16.95 2.09
N LEU A 198 -3.08 -17.14 0.83
CA LEU A 198 -2.26 -16.22 0.04
C LEU A 198 -3.17 -15.28 -0.76
N THR A 199 -2.92 -13.97 -0.67
CA THR A 199 -3.74 -12.98 -1.37
C THR A 199 -3.74 -13.19 -2.88
N GLN A 200 -4.88 -12.96 -3.53
CA GLN A 200 -5.04 -13.21 -4.97
C GLN A 200 -4.70 -11.98 -5.81
N ILE A 201 -5.02 -10.77 -5.32
CA ILE A 201 -4.86 -9.53 -6.08
C ILE A 201 -3.90 -8.60 -5.35
N HIS A 202 -4.19 -8.24 -4.11
CA HIS A 202 -3.48 -7.22 -3.35
C HIS A 202 -3.39 -7.60 -1.87
N HIS A 203 -2.25 -7.29 -1.23
CA HIS A 203 -2.06 -7.56 0.20
C HIS A 203 -3.09 -6.86 1.11
N ARG A 204 -3.79 -5.82 0.64
CA ARG A 204 -4.90 -5.17 1.33
C ARG A 204 -6.09 -6.12 1.61
N GLN A 205 -6.20 -7.25 0.92
CA GLN A 205 -7.12 -8.33 1.30
C GLN A 205 -6.82 -8.87 2.70
N THR A 206 -5.58 -8.80 3.13
CA THR A 206 -5.13 -9.37 4.41
C THR A 206 -5.80 -8.72 5.63
N PRO A 207 -5.81 -7.38 5.79
CA PRO A 207 -6.60 -6.72 6.84
C PRO A 207 -8.08 -7.08 6.80
N MET A 208 -8.68 -7.17 5.63
CA MET A 208 -10.10 -7.52 5.47
C MET A 208 -10.41 -8.90 6.03
N ARG A 209 -9.54 -9.87 5.80
CA ARG A 209 -9.73 -11.24 6.33
C ARG A 209 -9.67 -11.31 7.85
N ILE A 210 -8.86 -10.44 8.50
CA ILE A 210 -8.87 -10.30 9.96
C ILE A 210 -10.19 -9.69 10.44
N LEU A 211 -10.65 -8.60 9.81
CA LEU A 211 -11.89 -7.93 10.17
C LEU A 211 -13.13 -8.83 10.01
N TYR A 212 -13.14 -9.69 8.99
CA TYR A 212 -14.22 -10.64 8.74
C TYR A 212 -14.06 -12.00 9.44
N ASN A 213 -13.11 -12.11 10.37
CA ASN A 213 -12.85 -13.36 11.10
C ASN A 213 -12.54 -14.57 10.21
N GLN A 214 -11.98 -14.32 9.03
CA GLN A 214 -11.55 -15.36 8.09
C GLN A 214 -10.11 -15.84 8.36
N SER A 215 -9.33 -15.02 9.09
CA SER A 215 -7.98 -15.33 9.54
C SER A 215 -7.78 -14.79 10.95
N ASP A 216 -6.88 -15.41 11.71
CA ASP A 216 -6.60 -15.07 13.10
C ASP A 216 -5.41 -14.11 13.21
N ALA A 217 -4.45 -14.22 12.29
CA ALA A 217 -3.26 -13.41 12.25
C ALA A 217 -2.83 -13.10 10.81
N ALA A 218 -2.19 -11.95 10.63
CA ALA A 218 -1.73 -11.48 9.33
C ALA A 218 -0.43 -10.68 9.47
N PRO A 219 0.71 -11.18 8.99
CA PRO A 219 1.89 -10.36 8.81
C PRO A 219 1.66 -9.37 7.67
N VAL A 220 1.83 -8.09 7.97
CA VAL A 220 1.58 -6.96 7.06
C VAL A 220 2.59 -5.86 7.30
N TRP A 221 2.53 -4.77 6.54
CA TRP A 221 3.28 -3.57 6.88
C TRP A 221 2.79 -2.97 8.21
N TYR A 222 3.70 -2.50 9.03
CA TYR A 222 3.40 -1.79 10.28
C TYR A 222 2.37 -0.67 10.05
N THR A 223 2.53 0.11 8.99
CA THR A 223 1.62 1.21 8.65
C THR A 223 0.19 0.76 8.39
N GLU A 224 -0.03 -0.45 7.90
CA GLU A 224 -1.38 -0.98 7.65
C GLU A 224 -2.10 -1.30 8.96
N VAL A 225 -1.42 -1.98 9.89
CA VAL A 225 -2.01 -2.21 11.23
C VAL A 225 -2.23 -0.88 11.95
N TYR A 226 -1.24 0.01 11.88
CA TYR A 226 -1.31 1.33 12.47
C TYR A 226 -2.52 2.11 11.96
N TYR A 227 -2.73 2.13 10.64
CA TYR A 227 -3.88 2.78 10.01
C TYR A 227 -5.21 2.15 10.43
N GLN A 228 -5.33 0.83 10.43
CA GLN A 228 -6.56 0.14 10.87
C GLN A 228 -6.92 0.50 12.30
N LYS A 229 -5.94 0.60 13.18
CA LYS A 229 -6.15 1.08 14.57
C LYS A 229 -6.55 2.55 14.62
N MET A 230 -5.90 3.40 13.81
CA MET A 230 -6.16 4.84 13.76
C MET A 230 -7.60 5.15 13.34
N ILE A 231 -8.17 4.37 12.42
CA ILE A 231 -9.57 4.51 11.98
C ILE A 231 -10.58 3.75 12.86
N GLY A 232 -10.12 3.14 13.95
CA GLY A 232 -10.99 2.53 14.96
C GLY A 232 -11.44 1.10 14.68
N HIS A 233 -10.82 0.40 13.74
CA HIS A 233 -11.12 -1.00 13.48
C HIS A 233 -10.69 -1.89 14.66
N PRO A 234 -11.43 -3.00 14.93
CA PRO A 234 -11.20 -3.88 16.07
C PRO A 234 -10.01 -4.83 15.86
N VAL A 235 -8.83 -4.27 15.69
CA VAL A 235 -7.57 -5.01 15.48
C VAL A 235 -6.52 -4.60 16.51
N GLU A 236 -5.56 -5.48 16.72
CA GLU A 236 -4.36 -5.21 17.51
C GLU A 236 -3.11 -5.48 16.71
N MET A 237 -2.02 -4.85 17.14
CA MET A 237 -0.70 -4.95 16.54
C MET A 237 0.22 -5.74 17.47
N ILE A 238 0.84 -6.78 16.94
CA ILE A 238 1.95 -7.47 17.58
C ILE A 238 3.22 -7.01 16.86
N GLU A 239 4.12 -6.36 17.59
CA GLU A 239 5.39 -5.92 17.03
C GLU A 239 6.34 -7.09 16.86
N ILE A 240 7.04 -7.13 15.72
CA ILE A 240 8.08 -8.11 15.44
C ILE A 240 9.40 -7.56 15.97
N PRO A 241 10.15 -8.31 16.80
CA PRO A 241 11.45 -7.88 17.30
C PRO A 241 12.39 -7.47 16.18
N ALA A 242 13.19 -6.42 16.39
CA ALA A 242 14.07 -5.85 15.36
C ALA A 242 14.99 -6.88 14.70
N LYS A 243 15.48 -7.87 15.46
CA LYS A 243 16.35 -8.96 14.96
C LYS A 243 15.64 -9.89 13.96
N GLU A 244 14.31 -9.98 14.03
CA GLU A 244 13.46 -10.82 13.17
C GLU A 244 12.78 -10.00 12.07
N ASN A 245 12.71 -8.68 12.25
CA ASN A 245 12.00 -7.78 11.34
C ASN A 245 12.81 -7.49 10.07
N ILE A 246 12.08 -7.02 9.04
CA ILE A 246 12.62 -6.54 7.79
C ILE A 246 12.20 -5.09 7.60
N GLU A 247 13.17 -4.20 7.41
CA GLU A 247 12.93 -2.81 7.04
C GLU A 247 12.88 -2.68 5.51
N ALA A 248 11.89 -1.99 4.98
CA ALA A 248 11.77 -1.68 3.57
C ALA A 248 11.96 -0.18 3.32
N ILE A 249 12.69 0.16 2.27
CA ILE A 249 12.95 1.52 1.84
C ILE A 249 12.02 1.85 0.68
N SER A 250 11.26 2.94 0.81
CA SER A 250 10.37 3.47 -0.22
C SER A 250 11.07 4.57 -1.00
N VAL A 251 11.06 4.44 -2.32
CA VAL A 251 11.71 5.37 -3.24
C VAL A 251 10.67 5.91 -4.22
N ALA A 252 10.73 7.21 -4.48
CA ALA A 252 10.01 7.88 -5.56
C ALA A 252 10.98 8.13 -6.72
N GLY A 253 10.55 7.83 -7.93
CA GLY A 253 11.29 8.08 -9.15
C GLY A 253 10.51 9.00 -10.09
N MET A 254 11.12 10.09 -10.52
CA MET A 254 10.63 10.96 -11.59
C MET A 254 10.96 10.34 -12.92
N LEU A 255 9.96 10.04 -13.74
CA LEU A 255 10.19 9.42 -15.04
C LEU A 255 10.85 10.39 -16.04
N LYS A 256 11.78 9.88 -16.84
CA LYS A 256 12.36 10.67 -17.97
C LYS A 256 11.29 11.09 -18.97
N ALA A 257 10.30 10.20 -19.17
CA ALA A 257 9.17 10.41 -20.07
C ALA A 257 7.99 11.14 -19.40
N ALA A 258 8.16 11.70 -18.20
CA ALA A 258 7.12 12.43 -17.47
C ALA A 258 6.48 13.50 -18.36
N PRO A 259 5.14 13.46 -18.58
CA PRO A 259 4.44 14.50 -19.34
C PRO A 259 4.51 15.88 -18.66
N HIS A 260 4.47 15.92 -17.32
CA HIS A 260 4.40 17.15 -16.53
C HIS A 260 5.65 17.32 -15.65
N LYS A 261 6.83 17.46 -16.30
CA LYS A 261 8.15 17.48 -15.63
C LYS A 261 8.25 18.48 -14.47
N LYS A 262 7.66 19.69 -14.64
CA LYS A 262 7.68 20.69 -13.57
C LYS A 262 6.86 20.24 -12.36
N ALA A 263 5.66 19.74 -12.58
CA ALA A 263 4.80 19.24 -11.50
C ALA A 263 5.43 18.01 -10.81
N ALA A 264 6.03 17.10 -11.57
CA ALA A 264 6.79 15.97 -11.05
C ALA A 264 7.92 16.42 -10.12
N LYS A 265 8.72 17.39 -10.55
CA LYS A 265 9.80 17.95 -9.73
C LYS A 265 9.28 18.58 -8.44
N ASP A 266 8.26 19.45 -8.55
CA ASP A 266 7.65 20.12 -7.41
C ASP A 266 7.06 19.10 -6.42
N PHE A 267 6.45 18.02 -6.93
CA PHE A 267 5.91 16.94 -6.10
C PHE A 267 7.01 16.14 -5.40
N MET A 268 8.08 15.77 -6.10
CA MET A 268 9.24 15.09 -5.51
C MET A 268 9.88 15.93 -4.38
N ASP A 269 10.07 17.23 -4.63
CA ASP A 269 10.60 18.17 -3.62
C ASP A 269 9.68 18.27 -2.41
N PHE A 270 8.35 18.25 -2.64
CA PHE A 270 7.38 18.24 -1.56
C PHE A 270 7.42 16.95 -0.74
N MET A 271 7.48 15.80 -1.37
CA MET A 271 7.52 14.50 -0.66
C MET A 271 8.66 14.41 0.34
N VAL A 272 9.85 14.94 0.00
CA VAL A 272 11.02 14.92 0.88
C VAL A 272 11.12 16.14 1.81
N SER A 273 10.21 17.11 1.67
CA SER A 273 10.13 18.29 2.56
C SER A 273 9.66 17.91 3.96
N ALA A 274 9.87 18.81 4.94
CA ALA A 274 9.36 18.64 6.29
C ALA A 274 7.83 18.41 6.33
N LYS A 275 7.07 19.08 5.45
CA LYS A 275 5.61 18.93 5.36
C LYS A 275 5.21 17.57 4.81
N GLY A 276 5.83 17.11 3.72
CA GLY A 276 5.59 15.78 3.16
C GLY A 276 5.96 14.68 4.14
N LYS A 277 7.13 14.75 4.75
CA LYS A 277 7.58 13.82 5.80
C LYS A 277 6.64 13.77 7.00
N ALA A 278 6.09 14.90 7.42
CA ALA A 278 5.12 14.97 8.53
C ALA A 278 3.85 14.16 8.22
N VAL A 279 3.34 14.23 6.98
CA VAL A 279 2.21 13.39 6.56
C VAL A 279 2.57 11.92 6.68
N TYR A 280 3.66 11.47 6.09
CA TYR A 280 4.08 10.06 6.19
C TYR A 280 4.26 9.59 7.65
N LYS A 281 4.90 10.41 8.48
CA LYS A 281 5.10 10.12 9.90
C LYS A 281 3.79 9.93 10.66
N LYS A 282 2.78 10.76 10.36
CA LYS A 282 1.43 10.66 10.97
C LYS A 282 0.80 9.28 10.73
N TYR A 283 1.06 8.66 9.59
CA TYR A 283 0.55 7.32 9.24
C TYR A 283 1.53 6.17 9.59
N GLY A 284 2.51 6.45 10.46
CA GLY A 284 3.40 5.41 11.00
C GLY A 284 4.60 5.05 10.14
N PHE A 285 4.84 5.76 9.03
CA PHE A 285 6.07 5.59 8.27
C PHE A 285 7.28 6.17 9.01
N ILE A 286 8.44 5.56 8.81
CA ILE A 286 9.70 6.06 9.32
C ILE A 286 10.26 7.05 8.30
N THR A 287 10.41 8.31 8.69
CA THR A 287 10.99 9.39 7.87
C THR A 287 12.23 9.94 8.57
N LYS A 288 13.29 10.16 7.80
CA LYS A 288 14.52 10.81 8.30
C LYS A 288 14.46 12.30 8.14
#